data_e3058f6ebc221d945405002cb9a4e028
#
_entry.id   e3058f6ebc221d945405002cb9a4e028
#
_cell.length_a   1.000
_cell.length_b   1.000
_cell.length_c   1.000
_cell.angle_alpha   90.00
_cell.angle_beta   90.00
_cell.angle_gamma   90.00
#
_symmetry.space_group_name_H-M   'P 1'
#
loop_
_entity.id
_entity.type
_entity.pdbx_description
1 polymer ?
#
loop_
_entity_poly.entity_id
_entity_poly.type
_entity_poly.pdbx_seq_one_letter_code
_entity_poly.pdbx_strand_id
1 'polypeptide(L)'
;MKVAIIAPTYLPSLRANTIQVMKMSQAFVAANNEVRLAVPEESTKEPATDRSWESLAEQYGLRERFPIEWIPASSAGKKYDYAWRAVTWAGKWQAEIIYTRLPQAAALATFRDHKTILEIHDYPQGRMGPILFRAFLKGRGAKVLVVISSALASDLQKDFGSPEIQLPLIIIPDGVDLDRYKDIPEPRTARLELINGTAWLNGENKASFQVERFTAGYTGHIYPGRGVSLIIEIARYLPGMNFLIVGGNPADVERYRSIVAKSQLDNVFLTGFIPNSELPRIQAACDVLLMPYQKRVSASSGGDISRYLSPMKLFEYLACGRAICSSDLPVFREVLSSETAILLPPDDAPAWVETLKDLSDHPSEWKKFADNAKKTAGNYSWENRVRKMLTALA
;
A
#
# COMPACT_ATOMS: atom_id res chain seq x y z
N MET A 1 -24.45 -3.07 -9.36
CA MET A 1 -24.56 -1.58 -9.38
C MET A 1 -23.51 -1.03 -10.34
N LYS A 2 -23.78 0.13 -10.94
CA LYS A 2 -22.77 0.89 -11.70
C LYS A 2 -21.93 1.76 -10.78
N VAL A 3 -20.65 1.46 -10.66
CA VAL A 3 -19.72 2.16 -9.78
C VAL A 3 -18.69 2.94 -10.60
N ALA A 4 -18.73 4.26 -10.54
CA ALA A 4 -17.71 5.13 -11.11
C ALA A 4 -16.61 5.38 -10.06
N ILE A 5 -15.38 4.99 -10.37
CA ILE A 5 -14.22 5.29 -9.54
C ILE A 5 -13.49 6.49 -10.12
N ILE A 6 -13.38 7.58 -9.34
CA ILE A 6 -12.69 8.80 -9.77
C ILE A 6 -11.37 8.90 -8.98
N ALA A 7 -10.27 8.57 -9.65
CA ALA A 7 -8.96 8.46 -9.01
C ALA A 7 -8.16 9.78 -9.02
N PRO A 8 -7.41 10.08 -7.96
CA PRO A 8 -6.53 11.25 -7.92
C PRO A 8 -5.17 11.03 -8.59
N THR A 9 -4.90 9.86 -9.12
CA THR A 9 -3.58 9.41 -9.59
C THR A 9 -3.52 9.23 -11.09
N TYR A 10 -2.36 9.48 -11.68
CA TYR A 10 -2.06 9.20 -13.09
C TYR A 10 -1.69 7.73 -13.28
N LEU A 11 -1.99 7.18 -14.46
CA LEU A 11 -1.61 5.83 -14.88
C LEU A 11 -0.71 5.85 -16.13
N PRO A 12 0.28 4.95 -16.18
CA PRO A 12 0.79 4.11 -15.09
C PRO A 12 1.62 4.90 -14.09
N SER A 13 1.74 4.41 -12.85
CA SER A 13 2.56 5.04 -11.81
C SER A 13 3.00 3.99 -10.76
N LEU A 14 4.19 4.16 -10.20
CA LEU A 14 4.75 3.28 -9.17
C LEU A 14 4.27 3.63 -7.75
N ARG A 15 3.38 4.59 -7.60
CA ARG A 15 2.93 5.07 -6.29
C ARG A 15 1.96 4.10 -5.65
N ALA A 16 2.04 3.95 -4.33
CA ALA A 16 1.15 3.09 -3.55
C ALA A 16 -0.34 3.44 -3.72
N ASN A 17 -0.68 4.73 -3.81
CA ASN A 17 -2.07 5.15 -4.04
C ASN A 17 -2.62 4.69 -5.39
N THR A 18 -1.77 4.52 -6.40
CA THR A 18 -2.17 3.98 -7.71
C THR A 18 -2.47 2.50 -7.61
N ILE A 19 -1.60 1.74 -6.93
CA ILE A 19 -1.84 0.31 -6.69
C ILE A 19 -3.17 0.13 -5.94
N GLN A 20 -3.41 0.91 -4.91
CA GLN A 20 -4.66 0.86 -4.13
C GLN A 20 -5.89 1.12 -5.00
N VAL A 21 -5.87 2.14 -5.86
CA VAL A 21 -6.98 2.44 -6.77
C VAL A 21 -7.25 1.27 -7.73
N MET A 22 -6.21 0.70 -8.31
CA MET A 22 -6.34 -0.44 -9.23
C MET A 22 -6.89 -1.68 -8.53
N LYS A 23 -6.39 -1.98 -7.31
CA LYS A 23 -6.89 -3.09 -6.48
C LYS A 23 -8.34 -2.88 -6.04
N MET A 24 -8.71 -1.66 -5.65
CA MET A 24 -10.10 -1.33 -5.32
C MET A 24 -11.03 -1.47 -6.51
N SER A 25 -10.59 -1.04 -7.71
CA SER A 25 -11.38 -1.22 -8.95
C SER A 25 -11.66 -2.69 -9.22
N GLN A 26 -10.63 -3.54 -9.14
CA GLN A 26 -10.77 -4.98 -9.25
C GLN A 26 -11.72 -5.56 -8.19
N ALA A 27 -11.60 -5.13 -6.93
CA ALA A 27 -12.42 -5.64 -5.84
C ALA A 27 -13.91 -5.28 -6.00
N PHE A 28 -14.21 -4.11 -6.54
CA PHE A 28 -15.60 -3.76 -6.90
C PHE A 28 -16.14 -4.66 -8.03
N VAL A 29 -15.32 -5.01 -9.03
CA VAL A 29 -15.69 -5.99 -10.07
C VAL A 29 -15.96 -7.36 -9.45
N ALA A 30 -15.04 -7.86 -8.64
CA ALA A 30 -15.16 -9.15 -7.94
C ALA A 30 -16.41 -9.21 -7.03
N ALA A 31 -16.87 -8.04 -6.54
CA ALA A 31 -18.14 -7.91 -5.80
C ALA A 31 -19.38 -7.77 -6.72
N ASN A 32 -19.30 -8.20 -7.98
CA ASN A 32 -20.38 -8.19 -8.99
C ASN A 32 -20.94 -6.79 -9.30
N ASN A 33 -20.07 -5.78 -9.36
CA ASN A 33 -20.43 -4.44 -9.81
C ASN A 33 -19.92 -4.18 -11.24
N GLU A 34 -20.65 -3.38 -12.00
CA GLU A 34 -20.17 -2.81 -13.26
C GLU A 34 -19.30 -1.60 -12.92
N VAL A 35 -18.00 -1.69 -13.20
CA VAL A 35 -17.01 -0.69 -12.75
C VAL A 35 -16.42 0.04 -13.95
N ARG A 36 -16.26 1.36 -13.81
CA ARG A 36 -15.42 2.17 -14.70
C ARG A 36 -14.52 3.08 -13.88
N LEU A 37 -13.24 3.11 -14.24
CA LEU A 37 -12.21 3.91 -13.58
C LEU A 37 -11.89 5.15 -14.41
N ALA A 38 -12.07 6.34 -13.84
CA ALA A 38 -11.58 7.60 -14.40
C ALA A 38 -10.23 7.98 -13.77
N VAL A 39 -9.26 8.32 -14.61
CA VAL A 39 -7.93 8.80 -14.22
C VAL A 39 -7.59 10.09 -14.93
N PRO A 40 -6.82 11.02 -14.31
CA PRO A 40 -6.41 12.25 -14.97
C PRO A 40 -5.36 11.95 -16.06
N GLU A 41 -5.47 12.65 -17.18
CA GLU A 41 -4.51 12.67 -18.27
C GLU A 41 -3.92 14.08 -18.44
N GLU A 42 -2.58 14.19 -18.38
CA GLU A 42 -1.92 15.45 -18.69
C GLU A 42 -1.79 15.63 -20.22
N SER A 43 -2.37 16.70 -20.75
CA SER A 43 -2.42 16.98 -22.19
C SER A 43 -1.05 17.27 -22.83
N THR A 44 0.01 17.43 -22.05
CA THR A 44 1.35 17.86 -22.52
C THR A 44 2.40 16.76 -22.52
N LYS A 45 2.08 15.57 -22.01
CA LYS A 45 3.01 14.44 -21.98
C LYS A 45 2.58 13.39 -23.00
N GLU A 46 3.46 13.09 -23.96
CA GLU A 46 3.31 11.88 -24.75
C GLU A 46 3.19 10.68 -23.79
N PRO A 47 2.32 9.70 -24.09
CA PRO A 47 2.22 8.50 -23.29
C PRO A 47 3.52 7.71 -23.44
N ALA A 48 4.53 8.03 -22.60
CA ALA A 48 5.85 7.41 -22.62
C ALA A 48 5.84 5.94 -22.13
N THR A 49 4.66 5.40 -21.79
CA THR A 49 4.51 4.07 -21.18
C THR A 49 3.32 3.34 -21.78
N ASP A 50 3.46 2.03 -21.91
CA ASP A 50 2.40 1.15 -22.36
C ASP A 50 1.18 1.22 -21.44
N ARG A 51 0.03 1.59 -22.00
CA ARG A 51 -1.27 1.69 -21.34
C ARG A 51 -2.16 0.49 -21.64
N SER A 52 -1.61 -0.57 -22.27
CA SER A 52 -2.36 -1.80 -22.51
C SER A 52 -2.84 -2.41 -21.19
N TRP A 53 -3.95 -3.12 -21.25
CA TRP A 53 -4.45 -3.82 -20.07
C TRP A 53 -3.43 -4.82 -19.55
N GLU A 54 -2.73 -5.52 -20.42
CA GLU A 54 -1.74 -6.54 -20.12
C GLU A 54 -0.59 -5.94 -19.30
N SER A 55 -0.05 -4.81 -19.74
CA SER A 55 1.00 -4.08 -19.00
C SER A 55 0.53 -3.58 -17.64
N LEU A 56 -0.68 -3.01 -17.56
CA LEU A 56 -1.24 -2.55 -16.29
C LEU A 56 -1.55 -3.72 -15.35
N ALA A 57 -2.09 -4.83 -15.88
CA ALA A 57 -2.39 -6.02 -15.09
C ALA A 57 -1.12 -6.63 -14.50
N GLU A 58 -0.05 -6.74 -15.26
CA GLU A 58 1.25 -7.19 -14.76
C GLU A 58 1.81 -6.25 -13.69
N GLN A 59 1.88 -4.95 -14.00
CA GLN A 59 2.45 -3.95 -13.09
C GLN A 59 1.73 -3.91 -11.74
N TYR A 60 0.39 -4.02 -11.73
CA TYR A 60 -0.42 -3.92 -10.52
C TYR A 60 -0.89 -5.27 -9.98
N GLY A 61 -0.56 -6.38 -10.66
CA GLY A 61 -0.96 -7.74 -10.28
C GLY A 61 -2.49 -7.91 -10.31
N LEU A 62 -3.15 -7.53 -11.40
CA LEU A 62 -4.61 -7.59 -11.56
C LEU A 62 -5.03 -8.85 -12.31
N ARG A 63 -6.27 -9.31 -12.05
CA ARG A 63 -6.91 -10.46 -12.70
C ARG A 63 -8.21 -10.07 -13.37
N GLU A 64 -9.00 -9.18 -12.76
CA GLU A 64 -10.28 -8.74 -13.28
C GLU A 64 -10.11 -7.48 -14.13
N ARG A 65 -10.65 -7.53 -15.35
CA ARG A 65 -10.61 -6.42 -16.30
C ARG A 65 -11.75 -5.44 -16.04
N PHE A 66 -11.43 -4.15 -16.13
CA PHE A 66 -12.39 -3.05 -16.07
C PHE A 66 -11.99 -1.92 -17.02
N PRO A 67 -12.96 -1.18 -17.59
CA PRO A 67 -12.70 -0.02 -18.43
C PRO A 67 -11.99 1.12 -17.66
N ILE A 68 -10.99 1.72 -18.31
CA ILE A 68 -10.26 2.88 -17.80
C ILE A 68 -10.48 4.05 -18.76
N GLU A 69 -10.88 5.18 -18.21
CA GLU A 69 -11.10 6.43 -18.95
C GLU A 69 -10.05 7.46 -18.57
N TRP A 70 -9.26 7.90 -19.54
CA TRP A 70 -8.28 8.97 -19.34
C TRP A 70 -8.95 10.31 -19.63
N ILE A 71 -9.16 11.10 -18.58
CA ILE A 71 -9.89 12.38 -18.66
C ILE A 71 -8.88 13.51 -18.58
N PRO A 72 -8.89 14.45 -19.57
CA PRO A 72 -7.96 15.57 -19.59
C PRO A 72 -7.94 16.37 -18.28
N ALA A 73 -6.73 16.62 -17.79
CA ALA A 73 -6.45 17.37 -16.57
C ALA A 73 -5.36 18.43 -16.83
N SER A 74 -5.60 19.65 -16.43
CA SER A 74 -4.59 20.73 -16.50
C SER A 74 -3.76 20.75 -15.21
N SER A 75 -2.44 20.88 -15.34
CA SER A 75 -1.55 21.09 -14.20
C SER A 75 -1.90 22.38 -13.43
N ALA A 76 -2.28 23.43 -14.14
CA ALA A 76 -2.72 24.71 -13.55
C ALA A 76 -4.07 24.58 -12.81
N GLY A 77 -4.93 23.68 -13.27
CA GLY A 77 -6.26 23.44 -12.69
C GLY A 77 -6.26 22.70 -11.35
N LYS A 78 -5.11 22.27 -10.82
CA LYS A 78 -5.00 21.53 -9.55
C LYS A 78 -6.04 20.43 -9.39
N LYS A 79 -6.40 19.76 -10.50
CA LYS A 79 -7.43 18.72 -10.63
C LYS A 79 -8.89 19.16 -10.43
N TYR A 80 -9.20 20.44 -10.36
CA TYR A 80 -10.60 20.91 -10.33
C TYR A 80 -11.30 20.69 -11.65
N ASP A 81 -10.62 20.99 -12.77
CA ASP A 81 -11.10 20.72 -14.13
C ASP A 81 -11.33 19.23 -14.37
N TYR A 82 -10.39 18.39 -13.94
CA TYR A 82 -10.53 16.94 -13.97
C TYR A 82 -11.73 16.48 -13.14
N ALA A 83 -11.86 16.95 -11.90
CA ALA A 83 -12.98 16.58 -11.02
C ALA A 83 -14.33 16.92 -11.67
N TRP A 84 -14.44 18.10 -12.28
CA TRP A 84 -15.67 18.51 -12.98
C TRP A 84 -16.00 17.59 -14.15
N ARG A 85 -15.01 17.29 -15.01
CA ARG A 85 -15.18 16.40 -16.17
C ARG A 85 -15.49 14.98 -15.76
N ALA A 86 -14.79 14.45 -14.75
CA ALA A 86 -14.98 13.08 -14.26
C ALA A 86 -16.35 12.89 -13.59
N VAL A 87 -16.83 13.83 -12.78
CA VAL A 87 -18.19 13.77 -12.22
C VAL A 87 -19.25 13.89 -13.31
N THR A 88 -19.04 14.76 -14.32
CA THR A 88 -19.95 14.88 -15.45
C THR A 88 -19.99 13.59 -16.28
N TRP A 89 -18.82 12.96 -16.50
CA TRP A 89 -18.72 11.68 -17.17
C TRP A 89 -19.44 10.56 -16.40
N ALA A 90 -19.27 10.48 -15.07
CA ALA A 90 -19.97 9.51 -14.22
C ALA A 90 -21.51 9.69 -14.32
N GLY A 91 -21.99 10.95 -14.33
CA GLY A 91 -23.41 11.25 -14.51
C GLY A 91 -23.95 10.84 -15.88
N LYS A 92 -23.19 11.10 -16.97
CA LYS A 92 -23.57 10.64 -18.33
C LYS A 92 -23.63 9.12 -18.45
N TRP A 93 -22.74 8.41 -17.75
CA TRP A 93 -22.76 6.95 -17.67
C TRP A 93 -23.85 6.41 -16.76
N GLN A 94 -24.58 7.28 -16.05
CA GLN A 94 -25.60 6.91 -15.06
C GLN A 94 -25.04 6.03 -13.94
N ALA A 95 -23.85 6.42 -13.43
CA ALA A 95 -23.27 5.76 -12.27
C ALA A 95 -24.24 5.86 -11.07
N GLU A 96 -24.52 4.72 -10.43
CA GLU A 96 -25.35 4.65 -9.23
C GLU A 96 -24.57 5.13 -8.01
N ILE A 97 -23.25 4.92 -8.02
CA ILE A 97 -22.33 5.29 -6.94
C ILE A 97 -21.07 5.88 -7.54
N ILE A 98 -20.56 6.95 -6.93
CA ILE A 98 -19.21 7.47 -7.16
C ILE A 98 -18.36 7.13 -5.94
N TYR A 99 -17.30 6.36 -6.16
CA TYR A 99 -16.23 6.15 -5.17
C TYR A 99 -15.02 7.00 -5.54
N THR A 100 -14.51 7.77 -4.60
CA THR A 100 -13.35 8.65 -4.87
C THR A 100 -12.49 8.91 -3.65
N ARG A 101 -11.21 9.17 -3.90
CA ARG A 101 -10.23 9.70 -2.94
C ARG A 101 -9.87 11.16 -3.24
N LEU A 102 -10.55 11.78 -4.21
CA LEU A 102 -10.31 13.17 -4.63
C LEU A 102 -11.35 14.09 -3.99
N PRO A 103 -10.97 14.93 -2.99
CA PRO A 103 -11.93 15.79 -2.29
C PRO A 103 -12.71 16.73 -3.19
N GLN A 104 -12.08 17.24 -4.28
CA GLN A 104 -12.74 18.08 -5.28
C GLN A 104 -13.87 17.34 -5.98
N ALA A 105 -13.63 16.08 -6.37
CA ALA A 105 -14.65 15.26 -7.02
C ALA A 105 -15.77 14.88 -6.03
N ALA A 106 -15.41 14.54 -4.79
CA ALA A 106 -16.38 14.20 -3.76
C ALA A 106 -17.34 15.38 -3.47
N ALA A 107 -16.80 16.56 -3.20
CA ALA A 107 -17.59 17.76 -2.95
C ALA A 107 -18.53 18.08 -4.12
N LEU A 108 -18.02 18.02 -5.37
CA LEU A 108 -18.83 18.30 -6.56
C LEU A 108 -19.90 17.24 -6.79
N ALA A 109 -19.56 15.96 -6.64
CA ALA A 109 -20.48 14.84 -6.85
C ALA A 109 -21.65 14.90 -5.88
N THR A 110 -21.38 15.12 -4.59
CA THR A 110 -22.43 15.20 -3.56
C THR A 110 -23.31 16.43 -3.72
N PHE A 111 -22.74 17.54 -4.20
CA PHE A 111 -23.52 18.76 -4.51
C PHE A 111 -24.47 18.56 -5.69
N ARG A 112 -24.09 17.66 -6.63
CA ARG A 112 -24.94 17.24 -7.76
C ARG A 112 -25.83 16.02 -7.46
N ASP A 113 -26.01 15.70 -6.20
CA ASP A 113 -26.84 14.59 -5.69
C ASP A 113 -26.40 13.17 -6.11
N HIS A 114 -25.17 13.01 -6.61
CA HIS A 114 -24.64 11.68 -6.84
C HIS A 114 -24.31 10.98 -5.52
N LYS A 115 -24.82 9.77 -5.32
CA LYS A 115 -24.43 8.94 -4.17
C LYS A 115 -22.93 8.72 -4.18
N THR A 116 -22.24 9.22 -3.15
CA THR A 116 -20.77 9.30 -3.11
C THR A 116 -20.20 8.69 -1.85
N ILE A 117 -19.20 7.83 -2.03
CA ILE A 117 -18.29 7.36 -1.00
C ILE A 117 -17.00 8.16 -1.12
N LEU A 118 -16.63 8.88 -0.08
CA LEU A 118 -15.32 9.51 0.03
C LEU A 118 -14.41 8.66 0.89
N GLU A 119 -13.24 8.31 0.37
CA GLU A 119 -12.17 7.68 1.14
C GLU A 119 -11.01 8.65 1.32
N ILE A 120 -10.55 8.80 2.56
CA ILE A 120 -9.40 9.66 2.88
C ILE A 120 -8.32 8.89 3.63
N HIS A 121 -7.07 9.18 3.29
CA HIS A 121 -5.87 8.56 3.85
C HIS A 121 -5.01 9.54 4.65
N ASP A 122 -5.40 10.79 4.71
CA ASP A 122 -4.72 11.84 5.45
C ASP A 122 -5.73 12.88 5.93
N TYR A 123 -5.36 13.63 6.93
CA TYR A 123 -6.20 14.72 7.43
C TYR A 123 -6.38 15.82 6.37
N PRO A 124 -7.58 16.41 6.22
CA PRO A 124 -7.81 17.50 5.27
C PRO A 124 -6.96 18.72 5.59
N GLN A 125 -5.88 18.93 4.84
CA GLN A 125 -4.86 19.96 5.10
C GLN A 125 -4.99 21.18 4.20
N GLY A 126 -4.25 22.24 4.55
CA GLY A 126 -4.20 23.50 3.80
C GLY A 126 -5.52 24.27 3.83
N ARG A 127 -5.61 25.30 2.99
CA ARG A 127 -6.79 26.19 2.98
C ARG A 127 -8.03 25.52 2.39
N MET A 128 -7.87 24.70 1.36
CA MET A 128 -9.00 24.10 0.62
C MET A 128 -9.44 22.74 1.19
N GLY A 129 -8.54 22.00 1.84
CA GLY A 129 -8.86 20.66 2.38
C GLY A 129 -10.09 20.68 3.28
N PRO A 130 -10.11 21.46 4.39
CA PRO A 130 -11.26 21.54 5.28
C PRO A 130 -12.54 22.04 4.60
N ILE A 131 -12.42 22.98 3.64
CA ILE A 131 -13.57 23.54 2.90
C ILE A 131 -14.21 22.45 2.02
N LEU A 132 -13.41 21.73 1.24
CA LEU A 132 -13.90 20.66 0.37
C LEU A 132 -14.46 19.49 1.18
N PHE A 133 -13.85 19.18 2.31
CA PHE A 133 -14.35 18.15 3.21
C PHE A 133 -15.73 18.51 3.81
N ARG A 134 -15.89 19.75 4.30
CA ARG A 134 -17.21 20.25 4.74
C ARG A 134 -18.22 20.29 3.60
N ALA A 135 -17.80 20.69 2.40
CA ALA A 135 -18.69 20.68 1.24
C ALA A 135 -19.16 19.24 0.90
N PHE A 136 -18.28 18.24 1.01
CA PHE A 136 -18.69 16.84 0.91
C PHE A 136 -19.71 16.46 1.98
N LEU A 137 -19.44 16.73 3.26
CA LEU A 137 -20.31 16.35 4.37
C LEU A 137 -21.71 16.97 4.26
N LYS A 138 -21.81 18.20 3.75
CA LYS A 138 -23.09 18.93 3.57
C LYS A 138 -23.83 18.56 2.28
N GLY A 139 -23.19 17.85 1.37
CA GLY A 139 -23.79 17.47 0.09
C GLY A 139 -24.83 16.37 0.26
N ARG A 140 -26.01 16.50 -0.36
CA ARG A 140 -27.12 15.52 -0.28
C ARG A 140 -26.73 14.13 -0.78
N GLY A 141 -25.77 14.06 -1.69
CA GLY A 141 -25.22 12.83 -2.22
C GLY A 141 -24.20 12.12 -1.32
N ALA A 142 -23.73 12.73 -0.23
CA ALA A 142 -22.79 12.11 0.70
C ALA A 142 -23.42 10.89 1.39
N LYS A 143 -22.79 9.72 1.28
CA LYS A 143 -23.32 8.46 1.81
C LYS A 143 -22.43 7.81 2.84
N VAL A 144 -21.13 7.70 2.56
CA VAL A 144 -20.18 7.04 3.45
C VAL A 144 -18.85 7.79 3.42
N LEU A 145 -18.27 7.98 4.59
CA LEU A 145 -16.88 8.42 4.78
C LEU A 145 -16.04 7.24 5.22
N VAL A 146 -15.03 6.89 4.42
CA VAL A 146 -14.08 5.82 4.71
C VAL A 146 -12.76 6.43 5.15
N VAL A 147 -12.21 5.94 6.24
CA VAL A 147 -10.89 6.30 6.76
C VAL A 147 -10.06 5.05 7.01
N ILE A 148 -8.73 5.18 6.92
CA ILE A 148 -7.83 4.03 6.96
C ILE A 148 -7.30 3.68 8.36
N SER A 149 -7.54 4.53 9.36
CA SER A 149 -7.09 4.30 10.74
C SER A 149 -7.99 4.95 11.77
N SER A 150 -8.00 4.39 12.98
CA SER A 150 -8.73 4.93 14.12
C SER A 150 -8.24 6.31 14.52
N ALA A 151 -6.93 6.55 14.39
CA ALA A 151 -6.35 7.86 14.66
C ALA A 151 -6.91 8.95 13.73
N LEU A 152 -7.06 8.64 12.43
CA LEU A 152 -7.66 9.57 11.47
C LEU A 152 -9.15 9.81 11.78
N ALA A 153 -9.90 8.75 12.09
CA ALA A 153 -11.30 8.87 12.51
C ALA A 153 -11.46 9.78 13.73
N SER A 154 -10.61 9.58 14.75
CA SER A 154 -10.64 10.37 15.99
C SER A 154 -10.37 11.85 15.75
N ASP A 155 -9.35 12.17 14.95
CA ASP A 155 -8.99 13.56 14.64
C ASP A 155 -10.11 14.25 13.82
N LEU A 156 -10.73 13.54 12.87
CA LEU A 156 -11.86 14.07 12.11
C LEU A 156 -13.08 14.28 13.00
N GLN A 157 -13.39 13.36 13.90
CA GLN A 157 -14.51 13.52 14.84
C GLN A 157 -14.29 14.68 15.79
N LYS A 158 -13.05 14.92 16.21
CA LYS A 158 -12.71 16.06 17.07
C LYS A 158 -12.96 17.39 16.37
N ASP A 159 -12.55 17.54 15.10
CA ASP A 159 -12.53 18.83 14.41
C ASP A 159 -13.75 19.08 13.52
N PHE A 160 -14.44 17.98 13.08
CA PHE A 160 -15.63 18.01 12.21
C PHE A 160 -16.79 17.17 12.74
N GLY A 161 -16.78 16.74 14.01
CA GLY A 161 -17.79 15.87 14.60
C GLY A 161 -19.21 16.42 14.54
N SER A 162 -20.10 15.96 15.42
CA SER A 162 -21.49 16.47 15.46
C SER A 162 -21.50 17.99 15.66
N PRO A 163 -22.29 18.76 14.86
CA PRO A 163 -23.30 18.25 13.91
C PRO A 163 -22.80 18.01 12.46
N GLU A 164 -21.51 18.16 12.14
CA GLU A 164 -21.04 18.15 10.75
C GLU A 164 -21.00 16.74 10.13
N ILE A 165 -20.53 15.72 10.87
CA ILE A 165 -20.51 14.32 10.40
C ILE A 165 -21.80 13.62 10.82
N GLN A 166 -22.78 13.53 9.91
CA GLN A 166 -24.07 12.86 10.11
C GLN A 166 -24.19 11.57 9.28
N LEU A 167 -23.19 11.24 8.49
CA LEU A 167 -23.14 10.04 7.64
C LEU A 167 -22.28 8.96 8.30
N PRO A 168 -22.42 7.69 7.91
CA PRO A 168 -21.57 6.61 8.38
C PRO A 168 -20.09 6.92 8.13
N LEU A 169 -19.30 6.98 9.22
CA LEU A 169 -17.85 7.02 9.21
C LEU A 169 -17.38 5.61 9.55
N ILE A 170 -16.67 4.97 8.61
CA ILE A 170 -16.19 3.60 8.78
C ILE A 170 -14.68 3.54 8.66
N ILE A 171 -14.06 2.75 9.55
CA ILE A 171 -12.61 2.55 9.57
C ILE A 171 -12.32 1.27 8.80
N ILE A 172 -11.68 1.41 7.65
CA ILE A 172 -11.27 0.28 6.82
C ILE A 172 -9.84 0.52 6.34
N PRO A 173 -8.85 -0.15 6.92
CA PRO A 173 -7.46 -0.04 6.49
C PRO A 173 -7.28 -0.59 5.07
N ASP A 174 -6.11 -0.45 4.47
CA ASP A 174 -5.79 -1.06 3.18
C ASP A 174 -5.93 -2.59 3.23
N GLY A 175 -5.78 -3.26 2.11
CA GLY A 175 -6.05 -4.68 2.01
C GLY A 175 -5.00 -5.45 1.21
N VAL A 176 -5.25 -6.73 1.04
CA VAL A 176 -4.42 -7.67 0.29
C VAL A 176 -5.28 -8.54 -0.63
N ASP A 177 -4.68 -8.97 -1.73
CA ASP A 177 -5.23 -9.96 -2.66
C ASP A 177 -4.81 -11.37 -2.17
N LEU A 178 -5.67 -12.00 -1.36
CA LEU A 178 -5.36 -13.27 -0.69
C LEU A 178 -5.04 -14.42 -1.65
N ASP A 179 -5.65 -14.42 -2.84
CA ASP A 179 -5.44 -15.49 -3.82
C ASP A 179 -3.99 -15.56 -4.29
N ARG A 180 -3.27 -14.44 -4.26
CA ARG A 180 -1.86 -14.38 -4.65
C ARG A 180 -0.92 -15.05 -3.63
N TYR A 181 -1.42 -15.33 -2.43
CA TYR A 181 -0.67 -15.91 -1.31
C TYR A 181 -1.16 -17.32 -0.92
N LYS A 182 -2.02 -17.96 -1.74
CA LYS A 182 -2.54 -19.30 -1.44
C LYS A 182 -1.45 -20.37 -1.46
N ASP A 183 -0.63 -20.37 -2.51
CA ASP A 183 0.37 -21.41 -2.78
C ASP A 183 1.79 -20.84 -2.65
N ILE A 184 2.09 -20.28 -1.47
CA ILE A 184 3.41 -19.72 -1.16
C ILE A 184 4.39 -20.84 -0.84
N PRO A 185 5.49 -21.02 -1.61
CA PRO A 185 6.50 -22.05 -1.34
C PRO A 185 7.28 -21.76 -0.05
N GLU A 186 7.91 -22.80 0.50
CA GLU A 186 8.83 -22.63 1.62
C GLU A 186 10.00 -21.69 1.25
N PRO A 187 10.58 -20.94 2.22
CA PRO A 187 11.57 -19.91 1.94
C PRO A 187 12.75 -20.38 1.10
N ARG A 188 13.32 -21.54 1.41
CA ARG A 188 14.45 -22.11 0.67
C ARG A 188 14.09 -22.40 -0.80
N THR A 189 12.92 -23.00 -1.04
CA THR A 189 12.43 -23.29 -2.38
C THR A 189 12.23 -21.99 -3.18
N ALA A 190 11.59 -20.99 -2.57
CA ALA A 190 11.42 -19.68 -3.19
C ALA A 190 12.75 -19.00 -3.52
N ARG A 191 13.77 -19.12 -2.66
CA ARG A 191 15.13 -18.59 -2.93
C ARG A 191 15.78 -19.27 -4.13
N LEU A 192 15.66 -20.58 -4.25
CA LEU A 192 16.16 -21.33 -5.43
C LEU A 192 15.48 -20.85 -6.72
N GLU A 193 14.16 -20.67 -6.69
CA GLU A 193 13.39 -20.12 -7.83
C GLU A 193 13.85 -18.71 -8.19
N LEU A 194 14.09 -17.85 -7.20
CA LEU A 194 14.59 -16.48 -7.40
C LEU A 194 15.94 -16.46 -8.10
N ILE A 195 16.88 -17.29 -7.69
CA ILE A 195 18.22 -17.33 -8.29
C ILE A 195 18.18 -17.87 -9.72
N ASN A 196 17.35 -18.87 -9.98
CA ASN A 196 17.29 -19.56 -11.28
C ASN A 196 16.43 -18.82 -12.31
N GLY A 197 15.46 -18.02 -11.88
CA GLY A 197 14.38 -17.51 -12.74
C GLY A 197 14.37 -16.00 -13.01
N THR A 198 15.20 -15.18 -12.35
CA THR A 198 14.95 -13.74 -12.34
C THR A 198 16.16 -12.86 -12.61
N ALA A 199 15.93 -11.78 -13.35
CA ALA A 199 16.90 -10.71 -13.61
C ALA A 199 17.15 -9.78 -12.40
N TRP A 200 16.53 -10.00 -11.24
CA TRP A 200 16.54 -9.03 -10.12
C TRP A 200 17.78 -9.10 -9.26
N LEU A 201 18.35 -10.28 -9.12
CA LEU A 201 19.66 -10.46 -8.54
C LEU A 201 20.65 -10.52 -9.72
N ASN A 202 21.15 -9.38 -10.17
CA ASN A 202 22.05 -9.28 -11.29
C ASN A 202 23.52 -9.26 -10.83
N GLY A 203 24.42 -9.87 -11.63
CA GLY A 203 25.87 -9.76 -11.50
C GLY A 203 26.40 -10.22 -10.14
N GLU A 204 27.22 -9.39 -9.49
CA GLU A 204 27.88 -9.68 -8.20
C GLU A 204 26.92 -9.99 -7.07
N ASN A 205 25.75 -9.35 -7.04
CA ASN A 205 24.70 -9.60 -6.02
C ASN A 205 24.17 -11.04 -6.08
N LYS A 206 24.11 -11.64 -7.27
CA LYS A 206 23.65 -13.03 -7.42
C LYS A 206 24.69 -14.02 -6.89
N ALA A 207 25.95 -13.74 -7.09
CA ALA A 207 27.04 -14.62 -6.65
C ALA A 207 27.21 -14.66 -5.13
N SER A 208 26.92 -13.55 -4.44
CA SER A 208 27.04 -13.45 -2.97
C SER A 208 25.77 -13.88 -2.21
N PHE A 209 24.61 -13.96 -2.87
CA PHE A 209 23.36 -14.40 -2.24
C PHE A 209 23.40 -15.90 -1.92
N GLN A 210 23.37 -16.24 -0.63
CA GLN A 210 23.43 -17.61 -0.14
C GLN A 210 22.03 -18.16 0.13
N VAL A 211 21.61 -19.19 -0.62
CA VAL A 211 20.26 -19.79 -0.52
C VAL A 211 19.96 -20.36 0.87
N GLU A 212 20.98 -20.90 1.52
CA GLU A 212 20.84 -21.55 2.82
C GLU A 212 20.81 -20.56 4.00
N ARG A 213 21.20 -19.30 3.79
CA ARG A 213 21.19 -18.31 4.86
C ARG A 213 19.77 -17.88 5.19
N PHE A 214 19.50 -17.68 6.48
CA PHE A 214 18.31 -17.01 6.94
C PHE A 214 18.17 -15.65 6.27
N THR A 215 16.99 -15.37 5.71
CA THR A 215 16.77 -14.19 4.87
C THR A 215 15.71 -13.28 5.48
N ALA A 216 16.11 -12.06 5.84
CA ALA A 216 15.23 -11.00 6.30
C ALA A 216 14.86 -10.08 5.13
N GLY A 217 13.58 -9.89 4.86
CA GLY A 217 13.10 -9.17 3.68
C GLY A 217 12.31 -7.90 3.99
N TYR A 218 12.50 -6.90 3.15
CA TYR A 218 11.72 -5.67 3.12
C TYR A 218 11.20 -5.41 1.72
N THR A 219 9.90 -5.14 1.54
CA THR A 219 9.33 -4.77 0.25
C THR A 219 8.64 -3.41 0.32
N GLY A 220 8.83 -2.57 -0.71
CA GLY A 220 8.13 -1.28 -0.89
C GLY A 220 9.06 -0.09 -1.09
N HIS A 221 8.48 1.11 -1.03
CA HIS A 221 9.27 2.34 -1.15
C HIS A 221 10.27 2.50 0.00
N ILE A 222 11.43 3.07 -0.32
CA ILE A 222 12.56 3.28 0.60
C ILE A 222 12.75 4.77 0.96
N TYR A 223 11.64 5.52 1.02
CA TYR A 223 11.62 6.91 1.48
C TYR A 223 12.09 7.05 2.94
N PRO A 224 12.53 8.25 3.36
CA PRO A 224 12.90 8.52 4.74
C PRO A 224 11.79 8.08 5.72
N GLY A 225 12.21 7.47 6.83
CA GLY A 225 11.29 6.94 7.84
C GLY A 225 10.77 5.53 7.56
N ARG A 226 11.13 4.90 6.44
CA ARG A 226 10.75 3.50 6.14
C ARG A 226 11.70 2.46 6.74
N GLY A 227 12.79 2.91 7.39
CA GLY A 227 13.69 2.07 8.18
C GLY A 227 14.78 1.33 7.42
N VAL A 228 15.01 1.63 6.13
CA VAL A 228 16.09 0.97 5.35
C VAL A 228 17.47 1.22 5.97
N SER A 229 17.71 2.40 6.53
CA SER A 229 18.97 2.68 7.25
C SER A 229 19.16 1.76 8.47
N LEU A 230 18.07 1.48 9.20
CA LEU A 230 18.08 0.54 10.33
C LEU A 230 18.38 -0.88 9.85
N ILE A 231 17.79 -1.32 8.72
CA ILE A 231 18.10 -2.64 8.14
C ILE A 231 19.61 -2.76 7.82
N ILE A 232 20.20 -1.74 7.20
CA ILE A 232 21.63 -1.73 6.87
C ILE A 232 22.50 -1.73 8.14
N GLU A 233 22.08 -1.03 9.18
CA GLU A 233 22.75 -1.05 10.48
C GLU A 233 22.72 -2.45 11.10
N ILE A 234 21.56 -3.09 11.16
CA ILE A 234 21.38 -4.47 11.66
C ILE A 234 22.23 -5.47 10.88
N ALA A 235 22.29 -5.32 9.56
CA ALA A 235 23.03 -6.24 8.68
C ALA A 235 24.53 -6.33 9.01
N ARG A 236 25.13 -5.26 9.56
CA ARG A 236 26.52 -5.25 10.02
C ARG A 236 26.79 -6.22 11.17
N TYR A 237 25.80 -6.43 12.03
CA TYR A 237 25.91 -7.32 13.19
C TYR A 237 25.51 -8.76 12.88
N LEU A 238 24.90 -9.00 11.72
CA LEU A 238 24.38 -10.31 11.30
C LEU A 238 24.92 -10.73 9.91
N PRO A 239 26.26 -10.87 9.75
CA PRO A 239 26.87 -11.16 8.45
C PRO A 239 26.49 -12.55 7.90
N GLY A 240 25.99 -13.46 8.76
CA GLY A 240 25.49 -14.79 8.39
C GLY A 240 24.08 -14.82 7.81
N MET A 241 23.38 -13.66 7.76
CA MET A 241 22.01 -13.54 7.21
C MET A 241 22.01 -12.76 5.91
N ASN A 242 21.04 -13.04 5.04
CA ASN A 242 20.75 -12.20 3.89
C ASN A 242 19.73 -11.12 4.26
N PHE A 243 19.93 -9.89 3.78
CA PHE A 243 18.99 -8.80 3.89
C PHE A 243 18.52 -8.37 2.50
N LEU A 244 17.28 -8.74 2.14
CA LEU A 244 16.71 -8.50 0.82
C LEU A 244 15.80 -7.25 0.87
N ILE A 245 16.21 -6.17 0.20
CA ILE A 245 15.49 -4.89 0.15
C ILE A 245 14.96 -4.69 -1.26
N VAL A 246 13.64 -4.72 -1.40
CA VAL A 246 12.93 -4.71 -2.67
C VAL A 246 12.11 -3.44 -2.83
N GLY A 247 12.33 -2.72 -3.91
CA GLY A 247 11.61 -1.49 -4.25
C GLY A 247 12.49 -0.24 -4.22
N GLY A 248 11.86 0.90 -4.23
CA GLY A 248 12.51 2.20 -4.32
C GLY A 248 12.65 2.71 -5.76
N ASN A 249 12.79 4.03 -5.89
CA ASN A 249 13.15 4.66 -7.16
C ASN A 249 14.67 4.55 -7.40
N PRO A 250 15.15 4.71 -8.65
CA PRO A 250 16.56 4.54 -8.97
C PRO A 250 17.51 5.40 -8.13
N ALA A 251 17.15 6.65 -7.84
CA ALA A 251 18.01 7.56 -7.08
C ALA A 251 18.14 7.13 -5.61
N ASP A 252 17.05 6.70 -4.98
CA ASP A 252 17.07 6.20 -3.60
C ASP A 252 17.84 4.87 -3.51
N VAL A 253 17.66 3.97 -4.49
CA VAL A 253 18.37 2.69 -4.56
C VAL A 253 19.88 2.93 -4.67
N GLU A 254 20.31 3.83 -5.56
CA GLU A 254 21.74 4.15 -5.75
C GLU A 254 22.36 4.77 -4.50
N ARG A 255 21.62 5.64 -3.82
CA ARG A 255 22.07 6.19 -2.53
C ARG A 255 22.33 5.08 -1.50
N TYR A 256 21.43 4.10 -1.36
CA TYR A 256 21.60 3.01 -0.40
C TYR A 256 22.67 2.00 -0.86
N ARG A 257 22.81 1.74 -2.16
CA ARG A 257 23.95 0.93 -2.71
C ARG A 257 25.29 1.53 -2.33
N SER A 258 25.43 2.85 -2.49
CA SER A 258 26.64 3.56 -2.08
C SER A 258 26.95 3.42 -0.58
N ILE A 259 25.92 3.40 0.28
CA ILE A 259 26.09 3.20 1.73
C ILE A 259 26.53 1.76 2.01
N VAL A 260 25.89 0.77 1.40
CA VAL A 260 26.23 -0.66 1.54
C VAL A 260 27.66 -0.92 1.09
N ALA A 261 28.07 -0.41 -0.08
CA ALA A 261 29.44 -0.55 -0.60
C ALA A 261 30.48 0.09 0.32
N LYS A 262 30.26 1.32 0.78
CA LYS A 262 31.16 2.00 1.76
C LYS A 262 31.27 1.25 3.08
N SER A 263 30.22 0.52 3.46
CA SER A 263 30.20 -0.30 4.67
C SER A 263 30.75 -1.70 4.46
N GLN A 264 31.17 -2.04 3.24
CA GLN A 264 31.71 -3.36 2.87
C GLN A 264 30.77 -4.53 3.25
N LEU A 265 29.46 -4.34 3.08
CA LEU A 265 28.45 -5.37 3.37
C LEU A 265 28.18 -6.20 2.13
N ASP A 266 28.39 -7.52 2.22
CA ASP A 266 28.14 -8.51 1.17
C ASP A 266 26.80 -9.25 1.34
N ASN A 267 26.08 -8.96 2.41
CA ASN A 267 24.85 -9.62 2.81
C ASN A 267 23.59 -8.75 2.63
N VAL A 268 23.69 -7.57 1.99
CA VAL A 268 22.57 -6.65 1.72
C VAL A 268 22.32 -6.55 0.22
N PHE A 269 21.12 -6.92 -0.21
CA PHE A 269 20.71 -7.01 -1.61
C PHE A 269 19.60 -6.01 -1.92
N LEU A 270 19.89 -5.00 -2.77
CA LEU A 270 18.93 -4.00 -3.22
C LEU A 270 18.53 -4.28 -4.67
N THR A 271 17.26 -4.68 -4.89
CA THR A 271 16.77 -5.04 -6.22
C THR A 271 16.30 -3.83 -7.04
N GLY A 272 15.86 -2.76 -6.39
CA GLY A 272 15.08 -1.71 -7.03
C GLY A 272 13.62 -2.10 -7.19
N PHE A 273 12.90 -1.37 -8.05
CA PHE A 273 11.48 -1.61 -8.30
C PHE A 273 11.25 -2.98 -8.95
N ILE A 274 10.25 -3.67 -8.47
CA ILE A 274 9.75 -4.94 -8.99
C ILE A 274 8.22 -4.82 -9.15
N PRO A 275 7.62 -5.34 -10.25
CA PRO A 275 6.19 -5.34 -10.44
C PRO A 275 5.44 -5.96 -9.25
N ASN A 276 4.27 -5.41 -8.92
CA ASN A 276 3.49 -5.91 -7.80
C ASN A 276 3.08 -7.38 -7.98
N SER A 277 2.92 -7.84 -9.24
CA SER A 277 2.65 -9.26 -9.57
C SER A 277 3.66 -10.24 -8.96
N GLU A 278 4.92 -9.83 -8.88
CA GLU A 278 6.04 -10.67 -8.46
C GLU A 278 6.33 -10.63 -6.94
N LEU A 279 5.76 -9.65 -6.23
CA LEU A 279 6.05 -9.47 -4.80
C LEU A 279 5.78 -10.71 -3.94
N PRO A 280 4.70 -11.50 -4.14
CA PRO A 280 4.46 -12.70 -3.34
C PRO A 280 5.60 -13.71 -3.40
N ARG A 281 6.21 -13.90 -4.58
CA ARG A 281 7.35 -14.82 -4.77
C ARG A 281 8.58 -14.36 -4.01
N ILE A 282 8.83 -13.06 -4.00
CA ILE A 282 9.96 -12.47 -3.28
C ILE A 282 9.76 -12.51 -1.78
N GLN A 283 8.55 -12.16 -1.33
CA GLN A 283 8.19 -12.25 0.08
C GLN A 283 8.25 -13.70 0.57
N ALA A 284 7.90 -14.67 -0.28
CA ALA A 284 8.02 -16.09 0.01
C ALA A 284 9.47 -16.53 0.26
N ALA A 285 10.46 -15.90 -0.39
CA ALA A 285 11.87 -16.20 -0.23
C ALA A 285 12.47 -15.74 1.11
N CYS A 286 11.74 -14.95 1.87
CA CYS A 286 12.15 -14.45 3.18
C CYS A 286 11.69 -15.39 4.30
N ASP A 287 12.52 -15.60 5.31
CA ASP A 287 12.16 -16.28 6.54
C ASP A 287 11.40 -15.33 7.48
N VAL A 288 11.78 -14.06 7.47
CA VAL A 288 11.15 -12.97 8.22
C VAL A 288 10.93 -11.74 7.34
N LEU A 289 9.80 -11.06 7.51
CA LEU A 289 9.46 -9.83 6.80
C LEU A 289 9.53 -8.62 7.74
N LEU A 290 10.24 -7.58 7.30
CA LEU A 290 10.61 -6.44 8.13
C LEU A 290 9.75 -5.21 7.84
N MET A 291 9.24 -4.58 8.89
CA MET A 291 8.55 -3.29 8.86
C MET A 291 9.19 -2.29 9.85
N PRO A 292 10.46 -1.89 9.65
CA PRO A 292 11.22 -1.11 10.62
C PRO A 292 10.95 0.40 10.50
N TYR A 293 9.68 0.78 10.44
CA TYR A 293 9.26 2.17 10.31
C TYR A 293 9.73 3.00 11.49
N GLN A 294 10.19 4.21 11.22
CA GLN A 294 10.61 5.18 12.24
C GLN A 294 9.41 5.96 12.79
N LYS A 295 9.60 6.69 13.90
CA LYS A 295 8.57 7.54 14.53
C LYS A 295 8.03 8.63 13.60
N ARG A 296 8.85 9.06 12.61
CA ARG A 296 8.44 9.99 11.54
C ARG A 296 8.58 9.31 10.19
N VAL A 297 7.55 9.41 9.37
CA VAL A 297 7.48 8.73 8.07
C VAL A 297 7.08 9.71 6.99
N SER A 298 7.97 9.93 6.03
CA SER A 298 7.69 10.85 4.92
C SER A 298 6.72 10.26 3.91
N ALA A 299 5.74 11.08 3.49
CA ALA A 299 4.94 10.82 2.30
C ALA A 299 5.73 11.08 1.02
N SER A 300 5.31 10.51 -0.11
CA SER A 300 5.87 10.82 -1.44
C SER A 300 5.69 12.29 -1.86
N SER A 301 4.72 12.97 -1.27
CA SER A 301 4.41 14.39 -1.48
C SER A 301 5.07 15.33 -0.46
N GLY A 302 5.87 14.78 0.47
CA GLY A 302 6.35 15.48 1.66
C GLY A 302 5.35 15.43 2.82
N GLY A 303 5.78 15.88 4.00
CA GLY A 303 5.00 15.80 5.23
C GLY A 303 5.15 14.47 5.97
N ASP A 304 4.73 14.46 7.24
CA ASP A 304 4.77 13.28 8.12
C ASP A 304 3.38 12.62 8.13
N ILE A 305 3.36 11.35 7.74
CA ILE A 305 2.14 10.52 7.70
C ILE A 305 2.14 9.40 8.75
N SER A 306 3.11 9.40 9.67
CA SER A 306 3.29 8.32 10.65
C SER A 306 2.03 8.04 11.48
N ARG A 307 1.23 9.08 11.75
CA ARG A 307 0.02 8.99 12.58
C ARG A 307 -1.12 8.20 11.95
N TYR A 308 -1.23 8.16 10.60
CA TYR A 308 -2.38 7.59 9.89
C TYR A 308 -2.02 6.43 8.95
N LEU A 309 -0.81 5.88 9.07
CA LEU A 309 -0.31 4.86 8.16
C LEU A 309 -1.21 3.61 8.08
N SER A 310 -1.49 3.19 6.86
CA SER A 310 -2.02 1.87 6.55
C SER A 310 -1.26 1.29 5.35
N PRO A 311 -0.01 0.82 5.54
CA PRO A 311 0.80 0.39 4.41
C PRO A 311 0.32 -0.97 3.89
N MET A 312 0.07 -1.10 2.59
CA MET A 312 -0.36 -2.34 1.95
C MET A 312 0.54 -3.54 2.29
N LYS A 313 1.87 -3.32 2.41
CA LYS A 313 2.81 -4.37 2.79
C LYS A 313 2.48 -5.06 4.13
N LEU A 314 1.83 -4.37 5.07
CA LEU A 314 1.40 -4.96 6.33
C LEU A 314 0.45 -6.15 6.07
N PHE A 315 -0.52 -5.94 5.20
CA PHE A 315 -1.51 -6.96 4.84
C PHE A 315 -0.92 -8.03 3.93
N GLU A 316 -0.01 -7.66 3.04
CA GLU A 316 0.77 -8.57 2.21
C GLU A 316 1.63 -9.51 3.08
N TYR A 317 2.29 -8.98 4.11
CA TYR A 317 3.12 -9.76 5.04
C TYR A 317 2.28 -10.71 5.88
N LEU A 318 1.13 -10.25 6.38
CA LEU A 318 0.18 -11.14 7.05
C LEU A 318 -0.24 -12.30 6.15
N ALA A 319 -0.58 -12.01 4.89
CA ALA A 319 -1.02 -13.03 3.92
C ALA A 319 0.10 -13.98 3.51
N CYS A 320 1.34 -13.51 3.46
CA CYS A 320 2.50 -14.32 3.13
C CYS A 320 2.75 -15.44 4.16
N GLY A 321 2.32 -15.25 5.42
CA GLY A 321 2.52 -16.27 6.45
C GLY A 321 4.00 -16.52 6.75
N ARG A 322 4.78 -15.45 6.86
CA ARG A 322 6.14 -15.44 7.40
C ARG A 322 6.16 -14.73 8.75
N ALA A 323 7.18 -14.97 9.55
CA ALA A 323 7.38 -14.15 10.74
C ALA A 323 7.44 -12.67 10.35
N ILE A 324 6.86 -11.80 11.17
CA ILE A 324 6.84 -10.34 10.92
C ILE A 324 7.53 -9.66 12.10
N CYS A 325 8.59 -8.91 11.81
CA CYS A 325 9.17 -7.95 12.76
C CYS A 325 8.73 -6.54 12.35
N SER A 326 8.00 -5.87 13.21
CA SER A 326 7.47 -4.53 12.95
C SER A 326 7.86 -3.56 14.04
N SER A 327 8.09 -2.30 13.67
CA SER A 327 8.17 -1.25 14.66
C SER A 327 6.88 -1.14 15.45
N ASP A 328 7.02 -0.98 16.76
CA ASP A 328 5.91 -0.77 17.69
C ASP A 328 5.39 0.67 17.57
N LEU A 329 4.52 0.89 16.59
CA LEU A 329 3.84 2.17 16.38
C LEU A 329 2.33 2.01 16.69
N PRO A 330 1.70 3.02 17.33
CA PRO A 330 0.28 2.93 17.70
C PRO A 330 -0.64 2.53 16.54
N VAL A 331 -0.38 3.08 15.35
CA VAL A 331 -1.19 2.79 14.15
C VAL A 331 -1.05 1.34 13.65
N PHE A 332 0.10 0.70 13.88
CA PHE A 332 0.27 -0.70 13.50
C PHE A 332 -0.39 -1.65 14.49
N ARG A 333 -0.52 -1.25 15.76
CA ARG A 333 -1.27 -1.99 16.77
C ARG A 333 -2.79 -2.04 16.49
N GLU A 334 -3.29 -1.25 15.56
CA GLU A 334 -4.68 -1.37 15.09
C GLU A 334 -4.92 -2.68 14.30
N VAL A 335 -3.83 -3.29 13.78
CA VAL A 335 -3.88 -4.50 12.94
C VAL A 335 -3.00 -5.62 13.50
N LEU A 336 -1.79 -5.29 13.97
CA LEU A 336 -0.83 -6.23 14.51
C LEU A 336 -0.98 -6.38 16.04
N SER A 337 -0.80 -7.60 16.50
CA SER A 337 -0.73 -7.94 17.93
C SER A 337 0.51 -8.76 18.22
N SER A 338 0.80 -8.99 19.51
CA SER A 338 1.85 -9.92 19.95
C SER A 338 1.62 -11.38 19.56
N GLU A 339 0.48 -11.71 18.96
CA GLU A 339 0.19 -13.04 18.43
C GLU A 339 0.48 -13.15 16.93
N THR A 340 0.58 -12.01 16.21
CA THR A 340 0.72 -11.96 14.75
C THR A 340 2.05 -11.36 14.27
N ALA A 341 2.75 -10.64 15.15
CA ALA A 341 4.02 -9.99 14.83
C ALA A 341 4.86 -9.76 16.09
N ILE A 342 6.16 -9.64 15.89
CA ILE A 342 7.09 -9.18 16.93
C ILE A 342 7.18 -7.66 16.80
N LEU A 343 6.75 -6.97 17.85
CA LEU A 343 6.72 -5.51 17.89
C LEU A 343 7.96 -4.99 18.63
N LEU A 344 8.78 -4.23 17.92
CA LEU A 344 10.09 -3.76 18.38
C LEU A 344 10.17 -2.24 18.42
N PRO A 345 10.95 -1.65 19.33
CA PRO A 345 11.18 -0.22 19.33
C PRO A 345 11.75 0.25 17.99
N PRO A 346 11.23 1.36 17.39
CA PRO A 346 11.62 1.78 16.05
C PRO A 346 13.09 2.20 15.92
N ASP A 347 13.73 2.60 17.01
CA ASP A 347 15.07 3.20 17.00
C ASP A 347 16.10 2.35 17.79
N ASP A 348 15.79 1.09 18.09
CA ASP A 348 16.62 0.20 18.93
C ASP A 348 17.23 -0.94 18.08
N ALA A 349 18.31 -0.65 17.36
CA ALA A 349 18.99 -1.65 16.52
C ALA A 349 19.43 -2.91 17.31
N PRO A 350 19.96 -2.84 18.54
CA PRO A 350 20.26 -4.00 19.36
C PRO A 350 19.08 -4.96 19.55
N ALA A 351 17.87 -4.43 19.87
CA ALA A 351 16.69 -5.25 20.05
C ALA A 351 16.29 -5.98 18.76
N TRP A 352 16.43 -5.33 17.59
CA TRP A 352 16.21 -5.97 16.28
C TRP A 352 17.25 -7.05 15.97
N VAL A 353 18.52 -6.82 16.29
CA VAL A 353 19.61 -7.80 16.11
C VAL A 353 19.37 -9.06 16.96
N GLU A 354 19.05 -8.89 18.25
CA GLU A 354 18.77 -9.99 19.16
C GLU A 354 17.58 -10.80 18.68
N THR A 355 16.47 -10.12 18.29
CA THR A 355 15.26 -10.78 17.77
C THR A 355 15.53 -11.56 16.49
N LEU A 356 16.24 -10.99 15.52
CA LEU A 356 16.55 -11.67 14.26
C LEU A 356 17.47 -12.88 14.49
N LYS A 357 18.40 -12.79 15.43
CA LYS A 357 19.24 -13.91 15.82
C LYS A 357 18.41 -15.02 16.42
N ASP A 358 17.53 -14.72 17.36
CA ASP A 358 16.63 -15.69 17.99
C ASP A 358 15.71 -16.38 16.95
N LEU A 359 15.14 -15.62 16.02
CA LEU A 359 14.36 -16.14 14.90
C LEU A 359 15.15 -17.14 14.04
N SER A 360 16.41 -16.84 13.77
CA SER A 360 17.28 -17.70 12.98
C SER A 360 17.68 -18.98 13.73
N ASP A 361 17.90 -18.87 15.04
CA ASP A 361 18.36 -19.98 15.87
C ASP A 361 17.17 -20.93 16.22
N HIS A 362 15.93 -20.41 16.31
CA HIS A 362 14.73 -21.14 16.74
C HIS A 362 13.55 -21.03 15.75
N PRO A 363 13.69 -21.35 14.45
CA PRO A 363 12.68 -21.08 13.43
C PRO A 363 11.33 -21.76 13.68
N SER A 364 11.30 -22.89 14.38
CA SER A 364 10.06 -23.63 14.68
C SER A 364 9.15 -22.92 15.68
N GLU A 365 9.71 -22.11 16.58
CA GLU A 365 8.95 -21.40 17.62
C GLU A 365 8.10 -20.29 17.02
N TRP A 366 8.52 -19.73 15.89
CA TRP A 366 7.88 -18.60 15.22
C TRP A 366 6.79 -19.00 14.22
N LYS A 367 6.64 -20.31 13.95
CA LYS A 367 5.62 -20.82 13.03
C LYS A 367 4.21 -20.42 13.48
N LYS A 368 3.92 -20.44 14.77
CA LYS A 368 2.62 -20.05 15.32
C LYS A 368 2.28 -18.60 14.99
N PHE A 369 3.25 -17.67 15.02
CA PHE A 369 3.05 -16.27 14.65
C PHE A 369 2.71 -16.14 13.17
N ALA A 370 3.43 -16.85 12.31
CA ALA A 370 3.19 -16.90 10.88
C ALA A 370 1.78 -17.43 10.53
N ASP A 371 1.35 -18.50 11.20
CA ASP A 371 0.01 -19.09 11.03
C ASP A 371 -1.09 -18.12 11.50
N ASN A 372 -0.90 -17.47 12.64
CA ASN A 372 -1.83 -16.45 13.14
C ASN A 372 -1.90 -15.24 12.22
N ALA A 373 -0.76 -14.76 11.70
CA ALA A 373 -0.69 -13.69 10.73
C ALA A 373 -1.49 -14.03 9.48
N LYS A 374 -1.29 -15.21 8.91
CA LYS A 374 -2.01 -15.68 7.71
C LYS A 374 -3.52 -15.78 7.95
N LYS A 375 -3.94 -16.29 9.11
CA LYS A 375 -5.36 -16.34 9.52
C LYS A 375 -5.95 -14.93 9.63
N THR A 376 -5.21 -14.00 10.24
CA THR A 376 -5.63 -12.60 10.43
C THR A 376 -5.79 -11.87 9.10
N ALA A 377 -4.93 -12.16 8.10
CA ALA A 377 -5.02 -11.59 6.75
C ALA A 377 -6.40 -11.80 6.11
N GLY A 378 -7.12 -12.89 6.45
CA GLY A 378 -8.46 -13.18 5.95
C GLY A 378 -9.47 -12.05 6.20
N ASN A 379 -9.25 -11.22 7.21
CA ASN A 379 -10.13 -10.09 7.54
C ASN A 379 -9.87 -8.86 6.66
N TYR A 380 -8.74 -8.83 5.94
CA TYR A 380 -8.21 -7.65 5.25
C TYR A 380 -8.10 -7.84 3.72
N SER A 381 -8.93 -8.70 3.11
CA SER A 381 -8.97 -8.77 1.65
C SER A 381 -9.59 -7.49 1.05
N TRP A 382 -9.21 -7.17 -0.20
CA TRP A 382 -9.82 -6.07 -0.94
C TRP A 382 -11.32 -6.26 -1.11
N GLU A 383 -11.79 -7.50 -1.28
CA GLU A 383 -13.22 -7.85 -1.40
C GLU A 383 -13.97 -7.61 -0.09
N ASN A 384 -13.39 -7.97 1.06
CA ASN A 384 -13.97 -7.67 2.37
C ASN A 384 -14.08 -6.16 2.59
N ARG A 385 -13.11 -5.41 2.11
CA ARG A 385 -13.10 -3.95 2.16
C ARG A 385 -14.28 -3.36 1.40
N VAL A 386 -14.49 -3.79 0.15
CA VAL A 386 -15.64 -3.37 -0.68
C VAL A 386 -16.94 -3.78 -0.02
N ARG A 387 -17.06 -5.01 0.49
CA ARG A 387 -18.28 -5.49 1.17
C ARG A 387 -18.64 -4.59 2.35
N LYS A 388 -17.69 -4.23 3.21
CA LYS A 388 -17.94 -3.30 4.34
C LYS A 388 -18.44 -1.94 3.87
N MET A 389 -17.85 -1.39 2.78
CA MET A 389 -18.31 -0.12 2.20
C MET A 389 -19.73 -0.20 1.67
N LEU A 390 -20.08 -1.29 0.94
CA LEU A 390 -21.40 -1.47 0.36
C LEU A 390 -22.47 -1.74 1.45
N THR A 391 -22.12 -2.44 2.53
CA THR A 391 -23.03 -2.63 3.67
C THR A 391 -23.33 -1.29 4.37
N ALA A 392 -22.38 -0.39 4.44
CA ALA A 392 -22.60 0.93 5.04
C ALA A 392 -23.44 1.89 4.15
N LEU A 393 -23.69 1.53 2.89
CA LEU A 393 -24.57 2.26 1.97
C LEU A 393 -26.04 1.88 2.11
N ALA A 394 -26.31 0.67 2.60
CA ALA A 394 -27.66 0.12 2.76
C ALA A 394 -28.38 0.75 3.96
#